data_68113a8205c942154eaa8bf466179a53
#
_entry.id   68113a8205c942154eaa8bf466179a53
#
_cell.length_a   1.000
_cell.length_b   1.000
_cell.length_c   1.000
_cell.angle_alpha   90.00
_cell.angle_beta   90.00
_cell.angle_gamma   90.00
#
_symmetry.space_group_name_H-M   'P 1'
#
loop_
_entity.id
_entity.type
_entity.pdbx_description
1 polymer ?
#
loop_
_entity_poly.entity_id
_entity_poly.type
_entity_poly.pdbx_seq_one_letter_code
_entity_poly.pdbx_strand_id
1 'polypeptide(L)'
;MVMRKETKIMSTENILFLAVITFFALLLRVLLFPFESGDYHQFLQGWYAALKNNGGFAAVGMNIGDYMPTYIYLLAAFTYLPLSDLAAIKIISCVADIVLAVFVMKTVNLYYENK
;
A
#
# COMPACT_ATOMS: atom_id res chain seq x y z
N MET A 1 -13.96 2.31 -39.09
CA MET A 1 -14.83 3.13 -38.25
C MET A 1 -14.21 3.24 -36.86
N VAL A 2 -13.67 4.39 -36.53
CA VAL A 2 -13.05 4.59 -35.21
C VAL A 2 -14.19 4.92 -34.24
N MET A 3 -14.54 3.97 -33.34
CA MET A 3 -15.43 4.25 -32.23
C MET A 3 -14.73 5.21 -31.28
N ARG A 4 -15.16 6.48 -31.28
CA ARG A 4 -14.77 7.46 -30.27
C ARG A 4 -15.30 6.93 -28.93
N LYS A 5 -14.42 6.41 -28.09
CA LYS A 5 -14.76 6.17 -26.67
C LYS A 5 -15.11 7.54 -26.09
N GLU A 6 -16.41 7.78 -25.95
CA GLU A 6 -16.84 8.89 -25.12
C GLU A 6 -16.33 8.58 -23.70
N THR A 7 -15.35 9.34 -23.29
CA THR A 7 -14.95 9.35 -21.88
C THR A 7 -16.13 9.88 -21.10
N LYS A 8 -16.88 8.98 -20.48
CA LYS A 8 -18.00 9.33 -19.62
C LYS A 8 -17.43 10.18 -18.49
N ILE A 9 -17.59 11.48 -18.62
CA ILE A 9 -17.21 12.44 -17.57
C ILE A 9 -18.04 12.09 -16.36
N MET A 10 -17.38 11.78 -15.24
CA MET A 10 -18.05 11.51 -13.97
C MET A 10 -18.91 12.71 -13.58
N SER A 11 -20.12 12.45 -13.10
CA SER A 11 -20.97 13.51 -12.60
C SER A 11 -20.32 14.23 -11.41
N THR A 12 -20.62 15.50 -11.23
CA THR A 12 -20.12 16.31 -10.09
C THR A 12 -20.44 15.66 -8.74
N GLU A 13 -21.61 15.04 -8.63
CA GLU A 13 -22.01 14.32 -7.41
C GLU A 13 -21.10 13.12 -7.11
N ASN A 14 -20.75 12.35 -8.13
CA ASN A 14 -19.84 11.21 -7.97
C ASN A 14 -18.41 11.66 -7.61
N ILE A 15 -17.95 12.76 -8.19
CA ILE A 15 -16.62 13.33 -7.85
C ILE A 15 -16.62 13.80 -6.40
N LEU A 16 -17.68 14.50 -5.97
CA LEU A 16 -17.80 14.98 -4.59
C LEU A 16 -17.86 13.81 -3.60
N PHE A 17 -18.63 12.78 -3.90
CA PHE A 17 -18.74 11.57 -3.07
C PHE A 17 -17.40 10.87 -2.92
N LEU A 18 -16.65 10.67 -4.02
CA LEU A 18 -15.32 10.08 -3.99
C LEU A 18 -14.33 10.95 -3.22
N ALA A 19 -14.39 12.26 -3.38
CA ALA A 19 -13.53 13.19 -2.65
C ALA A 19 -13.77 13.11 -1.12
N VAL A 20 -15.01 13.05 -0.69
CA VAL A 20 -15.40 12.92 0.73
C VAL A 20 -14.90 11.58 1.31
N ILE A 21 -15.15 10.46 0.62
CA ILE A 21 -14.69 9.14 1.07
C ILE A 21 -13.16 9.10 1.14
N THR A 22 -12.47 9.61 0.13
CA THR A 22 -11.01 9.65 0.10
C THR A 22 -10.46 10.50 1.24
N PHE A 23 -11.08 11.65 1.50
CA PHE A 23 -10.69 12.52 2.61
C PHE A 23 -10.80 11.79 3.96
N PHE A 24 -11.93 11.12 4.24
CA PHE A 24 -12.09 10.38 5.50
C PHE A 24 -11.15 9.18 5.59
N ALA A 25 -10.91 8.47 4.49
CA ALA A 25 -9.95 7.37 4.46
C ALA A 25 -8.53 7.84 4.78
N LEU A 26 -8.09 8.94 4.20
CA LEU A 26 -6.78 9.54 4.47
C LEU A 26 -6.69 10.07 5.91
N LEU A 27 -7.76 10.72 6.39
CA LEU A 27 -7.81 11.22 7.76
C LEU A 27 -7.62 10.09 8.77
N LEU A 28 -8.37 8.98 8.61
CA LEU A 28 -8.22 7.81 9.47
C LEU A 28 -6.81 7.23 9.43
N ARG A 29 -6.18 7.17 8.26
CA ARG A 29 -4.80 6.69 8.13
C ARG A 29 -3.81 7.59 8.86
N VAL A 30 -3.97 8.90 8.75
CA VAL A 30 -3.11 9.87 9.46
C VAL A 30 -3.29 9.75 10.96
N LEU A 31 -4.52 9.64 11.44
CA LEU A 31 -4.82 9.50 12.87
C LEU A 31 -4.29 8.18 13.47
N LEU A 32 -4.36 7.10 12.68
CA LEU A 32 -3.90 5.78 13.11
C LEU A 32 -2.42 5.52 12.79
N PHE A 33 -1.75 6.44 12.12
CA PHE A 33 -0.34 6.27 11.71
C PHE A 33 0.59 5.97 12.89
N PRO A 34 0.48 6.64 14.05
CA PRO A 34 1.31 6.36 15.21
C PRO A 34 0.94 5.06 15.94
N PHE A 35 -0.20 4.45 15.60
CA PHE A 35 -0.65 3.23 16.28
C PHE A 35 0.25 2.04 15.94
N GLU A 36 0.72 1.36 16.96
CA GLU A 36 1.55 0.17 16.88
C GLU A 36 0.71 -1.07 17.15
N SER A 37 0.57 -1.93 16.15
CA SER A 37 -0.20 -3.17 16.28
C SER A 37 0.60 -4.27 16.97
N GLY A 38 -0.09 -5.32 17.44
CA GLY A 38 0.56 -6.52 17.98
C GLY A 38 1.50 -7.18 16.97
N ASP A 39 1.11 -7.27 15.71
CA ASP A 39 1.94 -7.81 14.62
C ASP A 39 3.21 -7.00 14.40
N TYR A 40 3.13 -5.67 14.54
CA TYR A 40 4.30 -4.80 14.46
C TYR A 40 5.34 -5.19 15.51
N HIS A 41 4.93 -5.31 16.76
CA HIS A 41 5.84 -5.64 17.85
C HIS A 41 6.36 -7.07 17.80
N GLN A 42 5.52 -8.02 17.41
CA GLN A 42 5.89 -9.44 17.42
C GLN A 42 6.76 -9.84 16.22
N PHE A 43 6.53 -9.26 15.06
CA PHE A 43 7.13 -9.73 13.81
C PHE A 43 7.80 -8.62 13.01
N LEU A 44 7.04 -7.61 12.60
CA LEU A 44 7.47 -6.66 11.57
C LEU A 44 8.67 -5.82 12.00
N GLN A 45 8.68 -5.37 13.24
CA GLN A 45 9.80 -4.58 13.79
C GLN A 45 11.08 -5.40 13.82
N GLY A 46 11.00 -6.65 14.26
CA GLY A 46 12.13 -7.57 14.30
C GLY A 46 12.68 -7.87 12.91
N TRP A 47 11.82 -8.14 11.95
CA TRP A 47 12.22 -8.41 10.57
C TRP A 47 12.87 -7.18 9.92
N TYR A 48 12.30 -6.00 10.12
CA TYR A 48 12.89 -4.77 9.61
C TYR A 48 14.27 -4.51 10.20
N ALA A 49 14.43 -4.66 11.50
CA ALA A 49 15.71 -4.49 12.19
C ALA A 49 16.75 -5.52 11.71
N ALA A 50 16.35 -6.78 11.54
CA ALA A 50 17.22 -7.84 11.01
C ALA A 50 17.71 -7.53 9.59
N LEU A 51 16.81 -7.09 8.70
CA LEU A 51 17.18 -6.68 7.35
C LEU A 51 18.12 -5.47 7.36
N LYS A 52 17.81 -4.46 8.13
CA LYS A 52 18.64 -3.24 8.22
C LYS A 52 20.04 -3.52 8.75
N ASN A 53 20.14 -4.32 9.80
CA ASN A 53 21.42 -4.62 10.46
C ASN A 53 22.30 -5.60 9.67
N ASN A 54 21.74 -6.36 8.74
CA ASN A 54 22.45 -7.37 7.95
C ASN A 54 22.58 -6.99 6.45
N GLY A 55 22.48 -5.72 6.12
CA GLY A 55 22.77 -5.21 4.78
C GLY A 55 21.58 -5.11 3.83
N GLY A 56 20.36 -5.07 4.31
CA GLY A 56 19.16 -4.87 3.49
C GLY A 56 18.91 -6.03 2.52
N PHE A 57 19.10 -5.84 1.22
CA PHE A 57 18.91 -6.89 0.22
C PHE A 57 19.80 -8.11 0.42
N ALA A 58 21.01 -7.94 0.94
CA ALA A 58 21.91 -9.05 1.25
C ALA A 58 21.33 -9.98 2.33
N ALA A 59 20.48 -9.47 3.20
CA ALA A 59 19.86 -10.23 4.28
C ALA A 59 18.64 -11.05 3.84
N VAL A 60 18.10 -10.81 2.66
CA VAL A 60 16.88 -11.50 2.18
C VAL A 60 17.06 -13.02 2.10
N GLY A 61 18.28 -13.48 1.80
CA GLY A 61 18.62 -14.91 1.79
C GLY A 61 18.78 -15.56 3.16
N MET A 62 18.73 -14.80 4.26
CA MET A 62 18.96 -15.27 5.62
C MET A 62 17.73 -15.85 6.32
N ASN A 63 16.69 -16.19 5.59
CA ASN A 63 15.44 -16.74 6.12
C ASN A 63 14.80 -15.85 7.20
N ILE A 64 14.68 -14.57 6.90
CA ILE A 64 14.05 -13.58 7.78
C ILE A 64 12.56 -13.53 7.48
N GLY A 65 11.75 -13.91 8.45
CA GLY A 65 10.29 -13.82 8.42
C GLY A 65 9.61 -14.93 7.60
N ASP A 66 8.35 -15.15 7.94
CA ASP A 66 7.50 -16.20 7.35
C ASP A 66 6.56 -15.67 6.25
N TYR A 67 6.71 -14.39 5.89
CA TYR A 67 5.90 -13.78 4.83
C TYR A 67 6.44 -14.10 3.43
N MET A 68 5.58 -13.84 2.45
CA MET A 68 5.95 -13.96 1.04
C MET A 68 7.22 -13.19 0.73
N PRO A 69 8.10 -13.75 -0.11
CA PRO A 69 9.37 -13.11 -0.47
C PRO A 69 9.22 -11.67 -0.96
N THR A 70 8.15 -11.38 -1.71
CA THR A 70 7.85 -10.02 -2.22
C THR A 70 7.79 -8.97 -1.12
N TYR A 71 7.14 -9.29 0.00
CA TYR A 71 7.04 -8.36 1.13
C TYR A 71 8.40 -8.13 1.79
N ILE A 72 9.18 -9.17 1.96
CA ILE A 72 10.54 -9.09 2.53
C ILE A 72 11.45 -8.24 1.64
N TYR A 73 11.36 -8.38 0.31
CA TYR A 73 12.08 -7.51 -0.63
C TYR A 73 11.68 -6.04 -0.51
N LEU A 74 10.39 -5.76 -0.36
CA LEU A 74 9.90 -4.40 -0.13
C LEU A 74 10.42 -3.81 1.18
N LEU A 75 10.38 -4.57 2.27
CA LEU A 75 10.98 -4.15 3.54
C LEU A 75 12.47 -3.87 3.40
N ALA A 76 13.21 -4.75 2.72
CA ALA A 76 14.63 -4.58 2.47
C ALA A 76 14.93 -3.28 1.69
N ALA A 77 14.14 -2.97 0.66
CA ALA A 77 14.27 -1.73 -0.10
C ALA A 77 14.07 -0.50 0.79
N PHE A 78 13.09 -0.52 1.68
CA PHE A 78 12.80 0.58 2.58
C PHE A 78 13.86 0.78 3.68
N THR A 79 14.69 -0.22 3.96
CA THR A 79 15.79 -0.08 4.93
C THR A 79 16.87 0.93 4.48
N TYR A 80 16.95 1.21 3.18
CA TYR A 80 17.87 2.21 2.63
C TYR A 80 17.38 3.65 2.74
N LEU A 81 16.12 3.85 3.11
CA LEU A 81 15.51 5.16 3.27
C LEU A 81 15.70 5.68 4.70
N PRO A 82 15.82 7.00 4.90
CA PRO A 82 15.95 7.61 6.22
C PRO A 82 14.60 7.68 6.95
N LEU A 83 13.95 6.55 7.10
CA LEU A 83 12.65 6.40 7.75
C LEU A 83 12.76 5.56 9.01
N SER A 84 11.87 5.80 9.98
CA SER A 84 11.69 4.89 11.11
C SER A 84 11.11 3.55 10.62
N ASP A 85 11.32 2.49 11.38
CA ASP A 85 10.74 1.17 11.09
C ASP A 85 9.21 1.21 10.97
N LEU A 86 8.54 1.89 11.89
CA LEU A 86 7.10 2.08 11.86
C LEU A 86 6.64 2.82 10.60
N ALA A 87 7.31 3.91 10.24
CA ALA A 87 6.99 4.69 9.06
C ALA A 87 7.17 3.87 7.77
N ALA A 88 8.27 3.14 7.65
CA ALA A 88 8.54 2.29 6.49
C ALA A 88 7.46 1.22 6.32
N ILE A 89 7.11 0.49 7.38
CA ILE A 89 6.08 -0.55 7.36
C ILE A 89 4.70 0.02 7.02
N LYS A 90 4.34 1.16 7.60
CA LYS A 90 3.05 1.82 7.36
C LYS A 90 2.94 2.36 5.94
N ILE A 91 3.99 2.94 5.39
CA ILE A 91 4.02 3.45 4.01
C ILE A 91 3.85 2.31 3.02
N ILE A 92 4.52 1.17 3.20
CA ILE A 92 4.34 -0.01 2.36
C ILE A 92 2.87 -0.43 2.33
N SER A 93 2.23 -0.52 3.49
CA SER A 93 0.82 -0.88 3.60
C SER A 93 -0.09 0.14 2.92
N CYS A 94 0.14 1.44 3.14
CA CYS A 94 -0.66 2.50 2.50
C CYS A 94 -0.54 2.49 0.98
N VAL A 95 0.66 2.30 0.44
CA VAL A 95 0.89 2.21 -1.01
C VAL A 95 0.20 0.98 -1.58
N ALA A 96 0.31 -0.17 -0.92
CA ALA A 96 -0.37 -1.40 -1.33
C ALA A 96 -1.89 -1.22 -1.38
N ASP A 97 -2.48 -0.56 -0.39
CA ASP A 97 -3.91 -0.28 -0.36
C ASP A 97 -4.37 0.64 -1.51
N ILE A 98 -3.59 1.67 -1.83
CA ILE A 98 -3.88 2.57 -2.96
C ILE A 98 -3.83 1.79 -4.28
N VAL A 99 -2.79 0.99 -4.48
CA VAL A 99 -2.65 0.15 -5.68
C VAL A 99 -3.83 -0.81 -5.80
N LEU A 100 -4.20 -1.48 -4.70
CA LEU A 100 -5.35 -2.38 -4.66
C LEU A 100 -6.65 -1.64 -5.01
N ALA A 101 -6.89 -0.47 -4.45
CA ALA A 101 -8.08 0.33 -4.72
C ALA A 101 -8.18 0.71 -6.21
N VAL A 102 -7.07 1.11 -6.82
CA VAL A 102 -7.03 1.44 -8.26
C VAL A 102 -7.34 0.21 -9.12
N PHE A 103 -6.78 -0.95 -8.80
CA PHE A 103 -7.05 -2.19 -9.54
C PHE A 103 -8.50 -2.65 -9.40
N VAL A 104 -9.06 -2.58 -8.19
CA VAL A 104 -10.47 -2.89 -7.95
C VAL A 104 -11.38 -1.96 -8.77
N MET A 105 -11.12 -0.67 -8.74
CA MET A 105 -11.88 0.30 -9.54
C MET A 105 -11.83 0.00 -11.03
N LYS A 106 -10.64 -0.31 -11.57
CA LYS A 106 -10.49 -0.69 -12.99
C LYS A 106 -11.23 -1.98 -13.33
N THR A 107 -11.16 -2.97 -12.47
CA THR A 107 -11.84 -4.27 -12.66
C THR A 107 -13.35 -4.09 -12.67
N VAL A 108 -13.90 -3.30 -11.75
CA VAL A 108 -15.32 -3.00 -11.70
C VAL A 108 -15.78 -2.27 -12.96
N ASN A 109 -15.01 -1.28 -13.41
CA ASN A 109 -15.34 -0.55 -14.64
C ASN A 109 -15.38 -1.49 -15.87
N LEU A 110 -14.39 -2.37 -16.01
CA LEU A 110 -14.38 -3.37 -17.09
C LEU A 110 -15.59 -4.31 -17.05
N TYR A 111 -16.02 -4.70 -15.86
CA TYR A 111 -17.20 -5.56 -15.71
C TYR A 111 -18.48 -4.87 -16.16
N TYR A 112 -18.64 -3.59 -15.84
CA TYR A 112 -19.83 -2.82 -16.23
C TYR A 112 -19.82 -2.36 -17.68
N GLU A 113 -18.64 -2.12 -18.27
CA GLU A 113 -18.52 -1.77 -19.70
C GLU A 113 -18.86 -2.94 -20.64
N ASN A 114 -18.73 -4.18 -20.16
CA ASN A 114 -19.00 -5.40 -20.94
C ASN A 114 -20.43 -5.92 -20.84
N LYS A 115 -21.31 -5.23 -20.13
CA LYS A 115 -22.75 -5.51 -20.04
C LYS A 115 -23.58 -4.54 -20.84
#